data_3dcd694e856d9afe38468ee494ceb1fe
#
_entry.id   3dcd694e856d9afe38468ee494ceb1fe
#
_cell.length_a   1.000
_cell.length_b   1.000
_cell.length_c   1.000
_cell.angle_alpha   90.00
_cell.angle_beta   90.00
_cell.angle_gamma   90.00
#
_symmetry.space_group_name_H-M   'P 1'
#
loop_
_entity.id
_entity.type
_entity.pdbx_description
1 polymer ?
#
loop_
_entity_poly.entity_id
_entity_poly.type
_entity_poly.pdbx_seq_one_letter_code
_entity_poly.pdbx_strand_id
1 'polypeptide(L)'
;MCSSHKNELKIARERPTLCSCGCGRRHFIEAATASALLPLKPSTSSELPSDYMYMLKRVHPPRPDWYEEFYASVMNSSMDSYEAEIAGYKSQIFGNLRGNAEKVLEIGIGTGPNLKYYASDPNIQVFGVDPNKKMEKYAQAAAVAAGLPLTNFKFVQAVGEAIPMSDESVDAVVGTLVLCSVEDVAMTLQEVKRVLKPGGNYIFVEHVAAKDGTLVKFWQSVLDPIQQTVADGCHLTRETGKDISEAGFSGLELGNVFLSNASLINPHVYGIACK
;
A
#
# COMPACT_ATOMS: atom_id res chain seq x y z
N MET A 1 9.52 9.03 -6.90
CA MET A 1 10.89 9.45 -6.56
C MET A 1 10.82 10.62 -5.61
N CYS A 2 11.30 10.44 -4.38
CA CYS A 2 11.37 11.54 -3.42
C CYS A 2 12.38 12.58 -3.91
N SER A 3 11.91 13.80 -4.25
CA SER A 3 12.76 14.90 -4.72
C SER A 3 13.35 15.61 -3.52
N SER A 4 14.68 15.54 -3.35
CA SER A 4 15.43 16.29 -2.35
C SER A 4 15.70 17.70 -2.88
N HIS A 5 15.10 18.72 -2.31
CA HIS A 5 15.53 20.11 -2.51
C HIS A 5 16.89 20.32 -1.81
N LYS A 6 17.94 20.40 -2.61
CA LYS A 6 19.27 20.80 -2.13
C LYS A 6 19.39 22.33 -2.19
N ASN A 7 19.52 22.96 -1.03
CA ASN A 7 20.09 24.30 -0.93
C ASN A 7 21.58 24.22 -1.27
N GLU A 8 21.99 24.95 -2.29
CA GLU A 8 23.39 25.08 -2.67
C GLU A 8 24.16 25.95 -1.64
N LEU A 9 25.09 25.31 -0.96
CA LEU A 9 26.23 26.00 -0.31
C LEU A 9 27.49 25.58 -1.05
N LYS A 10 28.10 26.53 -1.75
CA LYS A 10 29.43 26.41 -2.39
C LYS A 10 30.48 26.20 -1.32
N ILE A 11 31.18 25.07 -1.34
CA ILE A 11 32.47 24.91 -0.70
C ILE A 11 33.43 24.21 -1.67
N ALA A 12 34.68 24.75 -1.68
CA ALA A 12 35.73 24.53 -2.63
C ALA A 12 36.21 23.06 -2.76
N ARG A 13 36.65 22.74 -3.99
CA ARG A 13 37.36 21.52 -4.36
C ARG A 13 38.74 21.46 -3.69
N GLU A 14 39.01 20.43 -2.94
CA GLU A 14 40.36 19.87 -2.75
C GLU A 14 40.37 18.41 -3.18
N ARG A 15 41.34 18.08 -4.05
CA ARG A 15 41.62 16.72 -4.52
C ARG A 15 42.52 16.03 -3.51
N PRO A 16 42.26 14.78 -3.13
CA PRO A 16 43.29 13.94 -2.52
C PRO A 16 44.00 13.14 -3.61
N THR A 17 45.31 13.17 -3.51
CA THR A 17 46.34 12.50 -4.25
C THR A 17 46.25 10.95 -4.13
N LEU A 18 46.56 10.30 -5.25
CA LEU A 18 46.83 8.88 -5.40
C LEU A 18 47.98 8.46 -4.50
N CYS A 19 47.75 7.47 -3.64
CA CYS A 19 48.82 6.63 -3.09
C CYS A 19 48.86 5.28 -3.83
N SER A 20 49.91 5.13 -4.62
CA SER A 20 50.39 3.88 -5.19
C SER A 20 51.11 3.06 -4.12
N CYS A 21 50.70 1.81 -3.90
CA CYS A 21 51.53 0.81 -3.28
C CYS A 21 51.45 -0.48 -4.09
N GLY A 22 52.56 -0.77 -4.76
CA GLY A 22 52.77 -2.04 -5.44
C GLY A 22 53.33 -3.11 -4.50
N CYS A 23 53.46 -4.27 -5.06
CA CYS A 23 54.09 -5.54 -4.59
C CYS A 23 53.09 -6.55 -3.98
N GLY A 24 52.99 -7.71 -4.57
CA GLY A 24 53.86 -8.83 -4.68
C GLY A 24 53.15 -10.04 -5.28
N ARG A 25 53.68 -10.56 -6.34
CA ARG A 25 53.39 -11.89 -6.87
C ARG A 25 53.82 -12.95 -5.83
N ARG A 26 52.99 -13.97 -5.61
CA ARG A 26 53.42 -15.37 -5.54
C ARG A 26 52.29 -16.34 -5.21
N HIS A 27 52.30 -17.38 -6.03
CA HIS A 27 51.89 -18.79 -5.84
C HIS A 27 50.48 -19.21 -6.14
N PHE A 28 50.33 -19.76 -7.35
CA PHE A 28 49.38 -20.79 -7.74
C PHE A 28 49.43 -21.95 -6.76
N ILE A 29 48.27 -22.38 -6.28
CA ILE A 29 48.04 -23.78 -5.89
C ILE A 29 46.75 -24.17 -6.60
N GLU A 30 46.89 -25.09 -7.56
CA GLU A 30 45.79 -25.83 -8.17
C GLU A 30 45.14 -26.72 -7.11
N ALA A 31 43.85 -26.49 -6.83
CA ALA A 31 43.00 -27.48 -6.21
C ALA A 31 41.84 -27.73 -7.11
N ALA A 32 41.94 -28.80 -7.90
CA ALA A 32 40.80 -29.34 -8.63
C ALA A 32 39.81 -29.90 -7.62
N THR A 33 38.68 -29.23 -7.44
CA THR A 33 37.53 -29.76 -6.74
C THR A 33 36.40 -29.99 -7.72
N ALA A 34 35.97 -31.26 -7.80
CA ALA A 34 34.89 -31.77 -8.61
C ALA A 34 33.60 -30.94 -8.39
N SER A 35 33.15 -30.28 -9.41
CA SER A 35 31.84 -29.67 -9.42
C SER A 35 30.78 -30.77 -9.50
N ALA A 36 30.20 -31.12 -8.37
CA ALA A 36 28.97 -31.87 -8.32
C ALA A 36 27.86 -31.03 -8.93
N LEU A 37 27.41 -31.39 -10.14
CA LEU A 37 26.21 -30.88 -10.79
C LEU A 37 25.01 -31.31 -9.92
N LEU A 38 24.60 -30.45 -9.00
CA LEU A 38 23.29 -30.56 -8.39
C LEU A 38 22.25 -30.22 -9.47
N PRO A 39 21.23 -31.05 -9.68
CA PRO A 39 20.16 -30.73 -10.62
C PRO A 39 19.47 -29.48 -10.10
N LEU A 40 19.50 -28.40 -10.91
CA LEU A 40 18.65 -27.24 -10.76
C LEU A 40 17.22 -27.75 -10.85
N LYS A 41 16.50 -27.82 -9.73
CA LYS A 41 15.06 -28.02 -9.76
C LYS A 41 14.47 -26.88 -10.57
N PRO A 42 13.63 -27.16 -11.59
CA PRO A 42 12.88 -26.11 -12.25
C PRO A 42 12.04 -25.42 -11.17
N SER A 43 12.13 -24.10 -11.11
CA SER A 43 11.26 -23.27 -10.27
C SER A 43 9.84 -23.45 -10.82
N THR A 44 9.10 -24.38 -10.20
CA THR A 44 7.69 -24.58 -10.49
C THR A 44 6.91 -23.45 -9.87
N SER A 45 6.22 -22.70 -10.73
CA SER A 45 5.00 -21.91 -10.52
C SER A 45 4.66 -21.61 -9.06
N SER A 46 4.80 -20.35 -8.69
CA SER A 46 3.95 -19.52 -7.81
C SER A 46 2.86 -20.26 -6.99
N GLU A 47 3.23 -21.16 -6.11
CA GLU A 47 2.44 -21.34 -4.90
C GLU A 47 2.82 -20.15 -4.01
N LEU A 48 1.86 -19.24 -3.81
CA LEU A 48 1.97 -18.16 -2.86
C LEU A 48 2.32 -18.78 -1.50
N PRO A 49 3.21 -18.19 -0.69
CA PRO A 49 3.66 -18.76 0.56
C PRO A 49 2.47 -19.18 1.42
N SER A 50 2.49 -20.37 2.02
CA SER A 50 1.44 -20.87 2.91
C SER A 50 1.06 -19.91 4.03
N ASP A 51 1.97 -19.02 4.38
CA ASP A 51 1.84 -18.07 5.48
C ASP A 51 0.80 -16.97 5.24
N TYR A 52 0.65 -16.45 4.00
CA TYR A 52 -0.36 -15.41 3.73
C TYR A 52 -1.79 -15.96 3.79
N MET A 53 -2.02 -17.21 3.34
CA MET A 53 -3.32 -17.86 3.45
C MET A 53 -3.71 -18.17 4.91
N TYR A 54 -2.72 -18.48 5.73
CA TYR A 54 -2.92 -18.63 7.18
C TYR A 54 -3.34 -17.30 7.80
N MET A 55 -2.62 -16.20 7.47
CA MET A 55 -2.94 -14.86 7.97
C MET A 55 -4.30 -14.40 7.49
N LEU A 56 -4.64 -14.60 6.21
CA LEU A 56 -5.97 -14.29 5.69
C LEU A 56 -7.08 -14.95 6.53
N LYS A 57 -6.98 -16.24 6.78
CA LYS A 57 -8.00 -16.96 7.58
C LYS A 57 -8.03 -16.53 9.05
N ARG A 58 -6.91 -16.09 9.59
CA ARG A 58 -6.78 -15.65 10.99
C ARG A 58 -7.38 -14.28 11.22
N VAL A 59 -7.03 -13.29 10.38
CA VAL A 59 -7.43 -11.89 10.60
C VAL A 59 -8.72 -11.51 9.88
N HIS A 60 -9.07 -12.24 8.82
CA HIS A 60 -10.33 -12.09 8.11
C HIS A 60 -10.97 -13.50 7.91
N PRO A 61 -11.55 -14.08 8.97
CA PRO A 61 -12.18 -15.38 8.87
C PRO A 61 -13.32 -15.36 7.85
N PRO A 62 -13.51 -16.45 7.09
CA PRO A 62 -14.54 -16.52 6.05
C PRO A 62 -15.92 -16.15 6.58
N ARG A 63 -16.57 -15.23 5.92
CA ARG A 63 -17.96 -14.82 6.19
C ARG A 63 -18.91 -15.50 5.21
N PRO A 64 -20.22 -15.52 5.50
CA PRO A 64 -21.19 -16.06 4.55
C PRO A 64 -21.13 -15.32 3.21
N ASP A 65 -21.16 -16.06 2.11
CA ASP A 65 -21.08 -15.52 0.74
C ASP A 65 -22.07 -14.39 0.47
N TRP A 66 -23.30 -14.49 1.00
CA TRP A 66 -24.31 -13.46 0.83
C TRP A 66 -23.91 -12.14 1.51
N TYR A 67 -23.20 -12.21 2.65
CA TYR A 67 -22.73 -11.01 3.36
C TYR A 67 -21.60 -10.32 2.57
N GLU A 68 -20.60 -11.09 2.13
CA GLU A 68 -19.49 -10.55 1.33
C GLU A 68 -19.98 -9.92 0.02
N GLU A 69 -20.95 -10.55 -0.65
CA GLU A 69 -21.57 -10.02 -1.86
C GLU A 69 -22.38 -8.75 -1.57
N PHE A 70 -23.17 -8.75 -0.49
CA PHE A 70 -23.95 -7.59 -0.06
C PHE A 70 -23.02 -6.43 0.25
N TYR A 71 -21.94 -6.65 1.04
CA TYR A 71 -20.98 -5.63 1.40
C TYR A 71 -20.30 -5.03 0.15
N ALA A 72 -19.83 -5.87 -0.76
CA ALA A 72 -19.23 -5.42 -2.02
C ALA A 72 -20.20 -4.57 -2.86
N SER A 73 -21.48 -4.98 -2.93
CA SER A 73 -22.52 -4.24 -3.65
C SER A 73 -22.80 -2.88 -3.02
N VAL A 74 -22.89 -2.83 -1.68
CA VAL A 74 -23.09 -1.57 -0.95
C VAL A 74 -21.91 -0.63 -1.16
N MET A 75 -20.69 -1.11 -1.03
CA MET A 75 -19.48 -0.32 -1.28
C MET A 75 -19.45 0.25 -2.70
N ASN A 76 -19.87 -0.54 -3.68
CA ASN A 76 -19.91 -0.08 -5.07
C ASN A 76 -20.96 1.03 -5.34
N SER A 77 -22.04 1.09 -4.55
CA SER A 77 -23.17 1.99 -4.81
C SER A 77 -23.25 3.18 -3.87
N SER A 78 -22.63 3.13 -2.69
CA SER A 78 -22.79 4.15 -1.64
C SER A 78 -21.65 5.14 -1.51
N MET A 79 -20.51 4.89 -2.18
CA MET A 79 -19.31 5.72 -2.00
C MET A 79 -19.23 6.95 -2.92
N ASP A 80 -20.14 7.15 -3.84
CA ASP A 80 -20.07 8.21 -4.86
C ASP A 80 -19.94 9.61 -4.24
N SER A 81 -20.72 9.92 -3.20
CA SER A 81 -20.69 11.24 -2.56
C SER A 81 -19.36 11.49 -1.83
N TYR A 82 -18.82 10.46 -1.16
CA TYR A 82 -17.51 10.50 -0.54
C TYR A 82 -16.41 10.68 -1.58
N GLU A 83 -16.43 9.89 -2.64
CA GLU A 83 -15.43 9.93 -3.71
C GLU A 83 -15.43 11.29 -4.44
N ALA A 84 -16.60 11.91 -4.61
CA ALA A 84 -16.71 13.24 -5.22
C ALA A 84 -16.04 14.32 -4.34
N GLU A 85 -16.22 14.24 -3.02
CA GLU A 85 -15.67 15.22 -2.08
C GLU A 85 -14.16 15.09 -1.91
N ILE A 86 -13.63 13.85 -1.85
CA ILE A 86 -12.20 13.59 -1.67
C ILE A 86 -11.39 13.66 -2.98
N ALA A 87 -12.06 13.74 -4.15
CA ALA A 87 -11.45 13.63 -5.48
C ALA A 87 -10.30 14.61 -5.71
N GLY A 88 -10.42 15.86 -5.23
CA GLY A 88 -9.38 16.88 -5.38
C GLY A 88 -8.08 16.48 -4.67
N TYR A 89 -8.18 15.99 -3.45
CA TYR A 89 -7.04 15.51 -2.66
C TYR A 89 -6.41 14.26 -3.27
N LYS A 90 -7.25 13.29 -3.67
CA LYS A 90 -6.76 12.09 -4.39
C LYS A 90 -6.02 12.48 -5.67
N SER A 91 -6.57 13.37 -6.50
CA SER A 91 -5.92 13.82 -7.73
C SER A 91 -4.54 14.44 -7.48
N GLN A 92 -4.39 15.19 -6.39
CA GLN A 92 -3.12 15.81 -6.01
C GLN A 92 -2.07 14.75 -5.65
N ILE A 93 -2.38 13.82 -4.73
CA ILE A 93 -1.39 12.85 -4.25
C ILE A 93 -1.11 11.74 -5.26
N PHE A 94 -2.13 11.28 -6.01
CA PHE A 94 -1.96 10.25 -7.04
C PHE A 94 -1.25 10.74 -8.30
N GLY A 95 -1.20 12.07 -8.52
CA GLY A 95 -0.43 12.66 -9.61
C GLY A 95 1.05 12.24 -9.60
N ASN A 96 1.60 11.95 -8.44
CA ASN A 96 2.98 11.47 -8.28
C ASN A 96 3.24 10.07 -8.86
N LEU A 97 2.21 9.28 -9.13
CA LEU A 97 2.36 7.94 -9.73
C LEU A 97 2.53 8.01 -11.25
N ARG A 98 1.98 9.03 -11.91
CA ARG A 98 1.97 9.12 -13.37
C ARG A 98 3.39 9.28 -13.91
N GLY A 99 3.83 8.31 -14.72
CA GLY A 99 5.16 8.29 -15.33
C GLY A 99 6.32 7.99 -14.34
N ASN A 100 6.02 7.74 -13.06
CA ASN A 100 7.01 7.47 -12.02
C ASN A 100 6.88 6.07 -11.41
N ALA A 101 5.81 5.36 -11.67
CA ALA A 101 5.58 4.02 -11.17
C ALA A 101 5.19 3.07 -12.32
N GLU A 102 5.88 1.95 -12.43
CA GLU A 102 5.56 0.88 -13.37
C GLU A 102 4.75 -0.22 -12.70
N LYS A 103 4.97 -0.44 -11.41
CA LYS A 103 4.29 -1.47 -10.62
C LYS A 103 3.71 -0.87 -9.35
N VAL A 104 2.38 -0.91 -9.25
CA VAL A 104 1.62 -0.38 -8.11
C VAL A 104 0.89 -1.52 -7.40
N LEU A 105 0.98 -1.55 -6.08
CA LEU A 105 0.15 -2.37 -5.22
C LEU A 105 -0.91 -1.47 -4.55
N GLU A 106 -2.17 -1.85 -4.62
CA GLU A 106 -3.23 -1.23 -3.82
C GLU A 106 -3.73 -2.22 -2.78
N ILE A 107 -3.56 -1.89 -1.49
CA ILE A 107 -4.10 -2.64 -0.36
C ILE A 107 -5.52 -2.16 -0.06
N GLY A 108 -6.43 -3.10 0.26
CA GLY A 108 -7.84 -2.79 0.42
C GLY A 108 -8.45 -2.18 -0.84
N ILE A 109 -8.16 -2.77 -2.01
CA ILE A 109 -8.58 -2.18 -3.30
C ILE A 109 -10.10 -2.00 -3.41
N GLY A 110 -10.89 -2.82 -2.70
CA GLY A 110 -12.34 -2.78 -2.71
C GLY A 110 -12.89 -2.85 -4.13
N THR A 111 -13.75 -1.90 -4.47
CA THR A 111 -14.35 -1.78 -5.81
C THR A 111 -13.47 -1.04 -6.83
N GLY A 112 -12.25 -0.64 -6.46
CA GLY A 112 -11.29 -0.01 -7.35
C GLY A 112 -11.48 1.49 -7.60
N PRO A 113 -11.95 2.29 -6.64
CA PRO A 113 -12.29 3.72 -6.86
C PRO A 113 -11.08 4.58 -7.19
N ASN A 114 -9.87 4.12 -6.86
CA ASN A 114 -8.63 4.88 -7.09
C ASN A 114 -8.02 4.65 -8.48
N LEU A 115 -8.37 3.57 -9.17
CA LEU A 115 -7.78 3.21 -10.46
C LEU A 115 -7.88 4.34 -11.49
N LYS A 116 -8.97 5.11 -11.51
CA LYS A 116 -9.17 6.27 -12.38
C LYS A 116 -8.09 7.36 -12.27
N TYR A 117 -7.34 7.41 -11.16
CA TYR A 117 -6.33 8.44 -10.94
C TYR A 117 -4.95 8.08 -11.49
N TYR A 118 -4.60 6.78 -11.54
CA TYR A 118 -3.25 6.35 -11.88
C TYR A 118 -3.18 5.26 -12.96
N ALA A 119 -4.26 4.54 -13.23
CA ALA A 119 -4.25 3.42 -14.16
C ALA A 119 -4.40 3.81 -15.65
N SER A 120 -4.31 5.09 -15.99
CA SER A 120 -4.37 5.57 -17.39
C SER A 120 -3.09 5.35 -18.19
N ASP A 121 -1.99 4.98 -17.55
CA ASP A 121 -0.75 4.57 -18.22
C ASP A 121 -0.90 3.10 -18.67
N PRO A 122 -0.83 2.79 -19.98
CA PRO A 122 -1.01 1.42 -20.47
C PRO A 122 0.10 0.46 -20.04
N ASN A 123 1.24 0.97 -19.58
CA ASN A 123 2.38 0.15 -19.15
C ASN A 123 2.36 -0.17 -17.65
N ILE A 124 1.52 0.50 -16.87
CA ILE A 124 1.44 0.26 -15.43
C ILE A 124 0.89 -1.14 -15.13
N GLN A 125 1.50 -1.82 -14.19
CA GLN A 125 1.00 -3.07 -13.63
C GLN A 125 0.40 -2.80 -12.26
N VAL A 126 -0.85 -3.20 -12.06
CA VAL A 126 -1.58 -2.99 -10.82
C VAL A 126 -1.90 -4.33 -10.16
N PHE A 127 -1.52 -4.43 -8.89
CA PHE A 127 -1.88 -5.54 -8.01
C PHE A 127 -2.85 -5.00 -6.97
N GLY A 128 -4.10 -5.50 -6.98
CA GLY A 128 -5.09 -5.14 -5.98
C GLY A 128 -5.21 -6.25 -4.94
N VAL A 129 -5.03 -5.93 -3.67
CA VAL A 129 -5.20 -6.86 -2.55
C VAL A 129 -6.45 -6.50 -1.78
N ASP A 130 -7.32 -7.50 -1.54
CA ASP A 130 -8.51 -7.36 -0.71
C ASP A 130 -8.89 -8.71 -0.12
N PRO A 131 -9.32 -8.79 1.16
CA PRO A 131 -9.76 -10.05 1.76
C PRO A 131 -11.08 -10.54 1.18
N ASN A 132 -11.98 -9.64 0.76
CA ASN A 132 -13.27 -9.99 0.20
C ASN A 132 -13.15 -10.29 -1.31
N LYS A 133 -13.20 -11.57 -1.67
CA LYS A 133 -13.11 -12.03 -3.06
C LYS A 133 -14.22 -11.45 -3.97
N LYS A 134 -15.36 -11.04 -3.42
CA LYS A 134 -16.49 -10.49 -4.19
C LYS A 134 -16.19 -9.08 -4.72
N MET A 135 -15.15 -8.41 -4.20
CA MET A 135 -14.66 -7.12 -4.72
C MET A 135 -14.03 -7.25 -6.12
N GLU A 136 -13.45 -8.41 -6.46
CA GLU A 136 -12.69 -8.61 -7.70
C GLU A 136 -13.45 -8.17 -8.96
N LYS A 137 -14.72 -8.55 -9.10
CA LYS A 137 -15.52 -8.21 -10.29
C LYS A 137 -15.70 -6.70 -10.48
N TYR A 138 -15.86 -5.97 -9.37
CA TYR A 138 -16.00 -4.51 -9.39
C TYR A 138 -14.66 -3.84 -9.69
N ALA A 139 -13.58 -4.30 -9.04
CA ALA A 139 -12.23 -3.78 -9.29
C ALA A 139 -11.79 -4.01 -10.74
N GLN A 140 -12.11 -5.18 -11.33
CA GLN A 140 -11.85 -5.45 -12.76
C GLN A 140 -12.66 -4.51 -13.66
N ALA A 141 -13.93 -4.26 -13.34
CA ALA A 141 -14.76 -3.32 -14.09
C ALA A 141 -14.20 -1.89 -14.00
N ALA A 142 -13.76 -1.47 -12.80
CA ALA A 142 -13.12 -0.18 -12.59
C ALA A 142 -11.79 -0.06 -13.34
N ALA A 143 -10.98 -1.14 -13.39
CA ALA A 143 -9.73 -1.17 -14.17
C ALA A 143 -10.00 -0.94 -15.65
N VAL A 144 -10.97 -1.64 -16.23
CA VAL A 144 -11.39 -1.46 -17.63
C VAL A 144 -11.89 -0.02 -17.88
N ALA A 145 -12.73 0.50 -16.98
CA ALA A 145 -13.24 1.86 -17.08
C ALA A 145 -12.13 2.94 -16.99
N ALA A 146 -11.05 2.66 -16.25
CA ALA A 146 -9.87 3.51 -16.15
C ALA A 146 -8.92 3.39 -17.38
N GLY A 147 -9.19 2.47 -18.31
CA GLY A 147 -8.36 2.22 -19.48
C GLY A 147 -7.20 1.24 -19.24
N LEU A 148 -7.15 0.57 -18.07
CA LEU A 148 -6.13 -0.42 -17.76
C LEU A 148 -6.47 -1.76 -18.43
N PRO A 149 -5.57 -2.33 -19.27
CA PRO A 149 -5.75 -3.68 -19.79
C PRO A 149 -5.82 -4.71 -18.65
N LEU A 150 -6.75 -5.65 -18.72
CA LEU A 150 -6.87 -6.70 -17.68
C LEU A 150 -5.63 -7.60 -17.59
N THR A 151 -4.79 -7.65 -18.62
CA THR A 151 -3.47 -8.30 -18.57
C THR A 151 -2.51 -7.63 -17.60
N ASN A 152 -2.74 -6.34 -17.30
CA ASN A 152 -1.93 -5.53 -16.42
C ASN A 152 -2.57 -5.33 -15.03
N PHE A 153 -3.74 -5.94 -14.80
CA PHE A 153 -4.44 -5.92 -13.53
C PHE A 153 -4.51 -7.31 -12.91
N LYS A 154 -4.10 -7.44 -11.65
CA LYS A 154 -4.19 -8.70 -10.92
C LYS A 154 -4.84 -8.46 -9.56
N PHE A 155 -5.99 -9.10 -9.32
CA PHE A 155 -6.60 -9.18 -7.99
C PHE A 155 -6.02 -10.36 -7.21
N VAL A 156 -5.69 -10.12 -5.93
CA VAL A 156 -5.18 -11.15 -5.02
C VAL A 156 -5.98 -11.10 -3.73
N GLN A 157 -6.63 -12.21 -3.39
CA GLN A 157 -7.34 -12.32 -2.11
C GLN A 157 -6.31 -12.49 -0.99
N ALA A 158 -6.04 -11.42 -0.24
CA ALA A 158 -5.09 -11.40 0.88
C ALA A 158 -5.40 -10.22 1.81
N VAL A 159 -4.67 -10.12 2.92
CA VAL A 159 -4.76 -9.05 3.93
C VAL A 159 -3.50 -8.19 3.91
N GLY A 160 -3.61 -6.98 4.46
CA GLY A 160 -2.50 -6.04 4.54
C GLY A 160 -1.34 -6.52 5.41
N GLU A 161 -1.63 -7.34 6.40
CA GLU A 161 -0.66 -7.93 7.34
C GLU A 161 0.22 -9.02 6.73
N ALA A 162 -0.13 -9.53 5.56
CA ALA A 162 0.63 -10.57 4.86
C ALA A 162 0.44 -10.42 3.34
N ILE A 163 1.21 -9.56 2.75
CA ILE A 163 1.13 -9.24 1.32
C ILE A 163 1.92 -10.29 0.51
N PRO A 164 1.26 -11.06 -0.39
CA PRO A 164 1.92 -12.13 -1.14
C PRO A 164 2.76 -11.61 -2.31
N MET A 165 3.68 -10.72 -2.01
CA MET A 165 4.64 -10.12 -2.93
C MET A 165 6.06 -10.17 -2.35
N SER A 166 7.05 -10.23 -3.22
CA SER A 166 8.47 -10.21 -2.83
C SER A 166 8.86 -8.86 -2.23
N ASP A 167 9.92 -8.86 -1.43
CA ASP A 167 10.55 -7.65 -0.93
C ASP A 167 10.96 -6.76 -2.10
N GLU A 168 10.86 -5.44 -1.91
CA GLU A 168 11.33 -4.43 -2.85
C GLU A 168 10.86 -4.65 -4.30
N SER A 169 9.60 -5.08 -4.46
CA SER A 169 9.06 -5.50 -5.76
C SER A 169 8.13 -4.49 -6.41
N VAL A 170 7.70 -3.44 -5.70
CA VAL A 170 6.77 -2.42 -6.22
C VAL A 170 7.33 -1.01 -6.08
N ASP A 171 6.96 -0.13 -7.01
CA ASP A 171 7.38 1.28 -7.03
C ASP A 171 6.51 2.12 -6.09
N ALA A 172 5.25 1.73 -5.94
CA ALA A 172 4.33 2.40 -5.05
C ALA A 172 3.33 1.44 -4.41
N VAL A 173 2.89 1.80 -3.19
CA VAL A 173 1.74 1.21 -2.52
C VAL A 173 0.68 2.27 -2.32
N VAL A 174 -0.58 1.92 -2.57
CA VAL A 174 -1.76 2.75 -2.34
C VAL A 174 -2.60 2.12 -1.24
N GLY A 175 -3.09 2.93 -0.30
CA GLY A 175 -4.05 2.51 0.71
C GLY A 175 -5.05 3.62 1.00
N THR A 176 -6.34 3.35 0.86
CA THR A 176 -7.39 4.33 1.15
C THR A 176 -8.50 3.70 1.97
N LEU A 177 -8.75 4.23 3.16
CA LEU A 177 -9.74 3.71 4.11
C LEU A 177 -9.52 2.21 4.44
N VAL A 178 -8.26 1.80 4.56
CA VAL A 178 -7.88 0.41 4.80
C VAL A 178 -7.24 0.21 6.17
N LEU A 179 -6.39 1.14 6.64
CA LEU A 179 -5.73 1.00 7.95
C LEU A 179 -6.72 1.05 9.12
N CYS A 180 -7.91 1.59 8.91
CA CYS A 180 -8.98 1.53 9.90
C CYS A 180 -9.53 0.10 10.11
N SER A 181 -9.43 -0.78 9.10
CA SER A 181 -10.05 -2.11 9.08
C SER A 181 -9.07 -3.27 9.28
N VAL A 182 -7.76 -3.07 9.08
CA VAL A 182 -6.75 -4.11 9.33
C VAL A 182 -6.71 -4.49 10.81
N GLU A 183 -6.37 -5.73 11.13
CA GLU A 183 -6.24 -6.18 12.52
C GLU A 183 -5.03 -5.51 13.21
N ASP A 184 -3.88 -5.50 12.52
CA ASP A 184 -2.61 -4.93 13.00
C ASP A 184 -2.05 -3.88 12.03
N VAL A 185 -2.20 -2.60 12.40
CA VAL A 185 -1.70 -1.46 11.60
C VAL A 185 -0.18 -1.49 11.48
N ALA A 186 0.53 -1.81 12.57
CA ALA A 186 1.99 -1.81 12.57
C ALA A 186 2.55 -2.90 11.64
N MET A 187 1.96 -4.11 11.68
CA MET A 187 2.31 -5.21 10.79
C MET A 187 2.01 -4.84 9.33
N THR A 188 0.85 -4.25 9.05
CA THR A 188 0.49 -3.78 7.70
C THR A 188 1.49 -2.75 7.18
N LEU A 189 1.88 -1.76 7.99
CA LEU A 189 2.87 -0.76 7.58
C LEU A 189 4.28 -1.35 7.40
N GLN A 190 4.64 -2.39 8.15
CA GLN A 190 5.87 -3.16 7.92
C GLN A 190 5.83 -3.89 6.57
N GLU A 191 4.72 -4.53 6.22
CA GLU A 191 4.53 -5.18 4.93
C GLU A 191 4.56 -4.18 3.77
N VAL A 192 3.90 -3.03 3.92
CA VAL A 192 3.99 -1.91 2.95
C VAL A 192 5.45 -1.53 2.71
N LYS A 193 6.23 -1.32 3.77
CA LYS A 193 7.66 -1.01 3.65
C LYS A 193 8.45 -2.15 3.04
N ARG A 194 8.15 -3.41 3.40
CA ARG A 194 8.85 -4.58 2.87
C ARG A 194 8.74 -4.66 1.36
N VAL A 195 7.53 -4.53 0.82
CA VAL A 195 7.28 -4.68 -0.63
C VAL A 195 7.70 -3.47 -1.46
N LEU A 196 7.77 -2.27 -0.88
CA LEU A 196 8.25 -1.06 -1.56
C LEU A 196 9.73 -1.17 -1.89
N LYS A 197 10.11 -0.78 -3.09
CA LYS A 197 11.50 -0.54 -3.49
C LYS A 197 12.09 0.62 -2.67
N PRO A 198 13.42 0.70 -2.48
CA PRO A 198 14.06 1.90 -1.93
C PRO A 198 13.67 3.14 -2.73
N GLY A 199 13.21 4.20 -2.04
CA GLY A 199 12.68 5.41 -2.66
C GLY A 199 11.27 5.29 -3.25
N GLY A 200 10.61 4.14 -3.06
CA GLY A 200 9.19 3.94 -3.41
C GLY A 200 8.26 4.69 -2.46
N ASN A 201 7.03 4.93 -2.88
CA ASN A 201 6.07 5.75 -2.18
C ASN A 201 4.88 4.95 -1.66
N TYR A 202 4.49 5.19 -0.40
CA TYR A 202 3.18 4.83 0.12
C TYR A 202 2.26 6.04 0.05
N ILE A 203 1.17 5.94 -0.71
CA ILE A 203 0.18 7.01 -0.91
C ILE A 203 -1.09 6.60 -0.19
N PHE A 204 -1.58 7.47 0.69
CA PHE A 204 -2.67 7.09 1.57
C PHE A 204 -3.72 8.19 1.73
N VAL A 205 -4.95 7.74 1.99
CA VAL A 205 -6.07 8.55 2.49
C VAL A 205 -6.78 7.71 3.55
N GLU A 206 -6.76 8.16 4.80
CA GLU A 206 -7.34 7.40 5.91
C GLU A 206 -8.22 8.30 6.78
N HIS A 207 -9.34 7.78 7.25
CA HIS A 207 -10.05 8.45 8.32
C HIS A 207 -9.37 8.19 9.66
N VAL A 208 -9.44 9.14 10.57
CA VAL A 208 -8.80 9.07 11.87
C VAL A 208 -9.77 9.50 12.98
N ALA A 209 -9.41 9.18 14.22
CA ALA A 209 -10.11 9.65 15.38
C ALA A 209 -10.19 11.18 15.40
N ALA A 210 -11.35 11.72 15.74
CA ALA A 210 -11.51 13.14 15.99
C ALA A 210 -10.76 13.55 17.28
N LYS A 211 -10.50 14.84 17.40
CA LYS A 211 -9.79 15.40 18.57
C LYS A 211 -10.57 15.14 19.86
N ASP A 212 -9.86 14.80 20.91
CA ASP A 212 -10.42 14.59 22.23
C ASP A 212 -11.24 15.79 22.72
N GLY A 213 -12.32 15.50 23.43
CA GLY A 213 -13.25 16.52 23.94
C GLY A 213 -14.27 17.04 22.92
N THR A 214 -14.24 16.55 21.66
CA THR A 214 -15.26 16.89 20.66
C THR A 214 -16.45 15.93 20.68
N LEU A 215 -17.63 16.42 20.27
CA LEU A 215 -18.82 15.56 20.12
C LEU A 215 -18.61 14.45 19.08
N VAL A 216 -17.83 14.70 18.04
CA VAL A 216 -17.51 13.68 17.04
C VAL A 216 -16.72 12.55 17.68
N LYS A 217 -15.68 12.84 18.48
CA LYS A 217 -14.90 11.81 19.20
C LYS A 217 -15.78 11.01 20.16
N PHE A 218 -16.68 11.67 20.86
CA PHE A 218 -17.63 10.97 21.73
C PHE A 218 -18.46 9.95 20.96
N TRP A 219 -19.07 10.36 19.84
CA TRP A 219 -19.89 9.46 19.01
C TRP A 219 -19.05 8.39 18.33
N GLN A 220 -17.83 8.70 17.89
CA GLN A 220 -16.89 7.70 17.39
C GLN A 220 -16.67 6.60 18.43
N SER A 221 -16.39 6.97 19.68
CA SER A 221 -16.13 6.00 20.74
C SER A 221 -17.35 5.14 21.09
N VAL A 222 -18.56 5.73 21.07
CA VAL A 222 -19.80 5.02 21.37
C VAL A 222 -20.19 4.05 20.23
N LEU A 223 -19.97 4.46 18.96
CA LEU A 223 -20.41 3.72 17.79
C LEU A 223 -19.35 2.80 17.19
N ASP A 224 -18.11 2.88 17.68
CA ASP A 224 -16.98 2.07 17.20
C ASP A 224 -17.27 0.56 17.17
N PRO A 225 -17.85 -0.08 18.20
CA PRO A 225 -18.16 -1.50 18.17
C PRO A 225 -19.19 -1.89 17.08
N ILE A 226 -20.15 -1.00 16.83
CA ILE A 226 -21.16 -1.20 15.77
C ILE A 226 -20.49 -1.05 14.40
N GLN A 227 -19.67 -0.01 14.24
CA GLN A 227 -18.93 0.24 13.01
C GLN A 227 -18.05 -0.94 12.62
N GLN A 228 -17.28 -1.49 13.56
CA GLN A 228 -16.46 -2.69 13.33
C GLN A 228 -17.29 -3.86 12.78
N THR A 229 -18.51 -4.03 13.28
CA THR A 229 -19.39 -5.13 12.85
C THR A 229 -19.96 -4.92 11.46
N VAL A 230 -20.40 -3.68 11.13
CA VAL A 230 -21.12 -3.39 9.88
C VAL A 230 -20.22 -2.95 8.73
N ALA A 231 -19.02 -2.46 9.04
CA ALA A 231 -18.08 -1.90 8.08
C ALA A 231 -16.75 -2.66 8.02
N ASP A 232 -16.84 -3.98 8.03
CA ASP A 232 -15.74 -4.91 7.80
C ASP A 232 -14.50 -4.66 8.65
N GLY A 233 -14.71 -4.49 9.98
CA GLY A 233 -13.63 -4.27 10.94
C GLY A 233 -13.18 -2.81 11.08
N CYS A 234 -13.84 -1.86 10.42
CA CYS A 234 -13.45 -0.45 10.47
C CYS A 234 -13.59 0.14 11.88
N HIS A 235 -12.48 0.63 12.45
CA HIS A 235 -12.41 1.33 13.72
C HIS A 235 -12.50 2.85 13.52
N LEU A 236 -13.47 3.49 14.17
CA LEU A 236 -13.64 4.96 14.13
C LEU A 236 -12.61 5.71 14.98
N THR A 237 -11.96 5.01 15.90
CA THR A 237 -11.14 5.62 16.97
C THR A 237 -9.65 5.51 16.77
N ARG A 238 -9.19 4.95 15.63
CA ARG A 238 -7.76 4.78 15.30
C ARG A 238 -7.08 6.11 14.96
N GLU A 239 -5.83 6.22 15.34
CA GLU A 239 -4.96 7.36 15.05
C GLU A 239 -3.96 7.02 13.92
N THR A 240 -4.46 6.49 12.79
CA THR A 240 -3.63 5.97 11.70
C THR A 240 -2.61 6.97 11.16
N GLY A 241 -2.89 8.28 11.23
CA GLY A 241 -1.92 9.32 10.90
C GLY A 241 -0.68 9.31 11.80
N LYS A 242 -0.86 9.02 13.10
CA LYS A 242 0.22 8.83 14.05
C LYS A 242 0.99 7.54 13.76
N ASP A 243 0.27 6.44 13.53
CA ASP A 243 0.89 5.14 13.21
C ASP A 243 1.78 5.24 11.97
N ILE A 244 1.32 5.91 10.90
CA ILE A 244 2.12 6.16 9.69
C ILE A 244 3.35 7.01 10.03
N SER A 245 3.21 8.05 10.86
CA SER A 245 4.31 8.93 11.23
C SER A 245 5.40 8.20 12.04
N GLU A 246 5.00 7.23 12.85
CA GLU A 246 5.89 6.42 13.70
C GLU A 246 6.43 5.17 12.98
N ALA A 247 5.92 4.83 11.80
CA ALA A 247 6.33 3.65 11.04
C ALA A 247 7.77 3.70 10.49
N GLY A 248 8.47 4.84 10.62
CA GLY A 248 9.87 4.99 10.23
C GLY A 248 10.07 5.01 8.71
N PHE A 249 9.22 5.71 7.99
CA PHE A 249 9.46 6.12 6.61
C PHE A 249 10.56 7.19 6.56
N SER A 250 11.32 7.26 5.46
CA SER A 250 12.43 8.22 5.31
C SER A 250 11.94 9.66 5.05
N GLY A 251 10.72 9.81 4.53
CA GLY A 251 10.05 11.09 4.30
C GLY A 251 8.54 10.93 4.45
N LEU A 252 7.88 11.98 4.93
CA LEU A 252 6.42 11.99 5.11
C LEU A 252 5.87 13.38 4.80
N GLU A 253 4.94 13.43 3.86
CA GLU A 253 4.06 14.58 3.63
C GLU A 253 2.65 14.18 4.08
N LEU A 254 2.09 14.88 5.06
CA LEU A 254 0.81 14.56 5.66
C LEU A 254 -0.06 15.81 5.75
N GLY A 255 -1.25 15.74 5.16
CA GLY A 255 -2.29 16.74 5.24
C GLY A 255 -3.50 16.22 6.04
N ASN A 256 -4.29 17.15 6.54
CA ASN A 256 -5.56 16.85 7.22
C ASN A 256 -6.71 17.51 6.48
N VAL A 257 -7.85 16.83 6.42
CA VAL A 257 -9.07 17.36 5.81
C VAL A 257 -10.30 16.91 6.60
N PHE A 258 -11.30 17.78 6.64
CA PHE A 258 -12.61 17.49 7.19
C PHE A 258 -13.61 17.53 6.06
N LEU A 259 -14.26 16.41 5.78
CA LEU A 259 -15.23 16.27 4.69
C LEU A 259 -16.64 16.54 5.20
N SER A 260 -17.44 17.27 4.44
CA SER A 260 -18.78 17.70 4.85
C SER A 260 -19.76 16.53 4.99
N ASN A 261 -19.62 15.53 4.11
CA ASN A 261 -20.53 14.39 4.03
C ASN A 261 -20.00 13.13 4.75
N ALA A 262 -18.82 13.18 5.34
CA ALA A 262 -18.18 11.98 5.92
C ALA A 262 -18.61 11.70 7.37
N SER A 263 -19.44 12.55 7.99
CA SER A 263 -20.03 12.34 9.32
C SER A 263 -19.03 11.76 10.36
N LEU A 264 -19.24 10.52 10.79
CA LEU A 264 -18.47 9.85 11.84
C LEU A 264 -17.06 9.40 11.39
N ILE A 265 -16.82 9.27 10.08
CA ILE A 265 -15.48 8.93 9.56
C ILE A 265 -14.59 10.16 9.36
N ASN A 266 -14.89 11.27 10.03
CA ASN A 266 -14.07 12.48 10.07
C ASN A 266 -13.25 12.57 11.36
N PRO A 267 -12.07 13.23 11.33
CA PRO A 267 -11.39 13.79 10.16
C PRO A 267 -10.65 12.75 9.31
N HIS A 268 -10.04 13.21 8.19
CA HIS A 268 -9.16 12.39 7.37
C HIS A 268 -7.73 12.92 7.38
N VAL A 269 -6.78 12.01 7.23
CA VAL A 269 -5.40 12.30 6.86
C VAL A 269 -5.13 11.78 5.46
N TYR A 270 -4.31 12.49 4.70
CA TYR A 270 -3.89 12.08 3.37
C TYR A 270 -2.43 12.47 3.16
N GLY A 271 -1.73 11.72 2.33
CA GLY A 271 -0.32 12.05 2.11
C GLY A 271 0.46 11.01 1.36
N ILE A 272 1.78 11.21 1.40
CA ILE A 272 2.80 10.38 0.77
C ILE A 272 3.90 10.12 1.78
N ALA A 273 4.22 8.85 2.00
CA ALA A 273 5.36 8.42 2.81
C ALA A 273 6.39 7.72 1.92
N CYS A 274 7.67 8.08 2.04
CA CYS A 274 8.76 7.55 1.22
C CYS A 274 9.54 6.49 2.01
N LYS A 275 9.84 5.33 1.39
CA LYS A 275 10.71 4.30 1.96
C LYS A 275 12.18 4.70 1.91
#